data_0d0b1f41677c1c74859f082f82c07892
#
_entry.id   0d0b1f41677c1c74859f082f82c07892
#
_cell.length_a   1.000
_cell.length_b   1.000
_cell.length_c   1.000
_cell.angle_alpha   90.00
_cell.angle_beta   90.00
_cell.angle_gamma   90.00
#
_symmetry.space_group_name_H-M   'P 1'
#
loop_
_entity.id
_entity.type
_entity.pdbx_description
1 polymer ?
#
loop_
_entity_poly.entity_id
_entity_poly.type
_entity_poly.pdbx_seq_one_letter_code
_entity_poly.pdbx_strand_id
1 'polypeptide(L)'
;WGTKVFNYAKSEVKGFLITNALYWIKEFHVDGLRVDAVASMLYLDYGRKDGEWVQNRYGGNTNLDAIEFFKHFNSVIRGTYPGIMTIAEESTAWPNVTGKIGSDSLGFTFKWNMGWMHDFCEYMKLDPYFRKNDHHALTFAMSYNDAEDYILPLSHDEVVHLKCSMVNKMPGYKVDKYANLRVGYTYMLGHSGKKLLFMGQEFGQEREWSEARELDWFLLQNELNQGLQDYVAELLKLYRKYPCLYEIDNSWDGFEWINADDADRSTY
;
A
#
# COMPACT_ATOMS: atom_id res chain seq x y z
N TRP A 1 2.32 13.60 -15.89
CA TRP A 1 2.59 12.45 -16.76
C TRP A 1 2.04 12.63 -18.17
N GLY A 2 1.24 13.69 -18.47
CA GLY A 2 0.64 13.92 -19.80
C GLY A 2 -0.52 12.99 -20.17
N THR A 3 -0.98 12.15 -19.24
CA THR A 3 -2.13 11.27 -19.43
C THR A 3 -3.44 12.06 -19.37
N LYS A 4 -4.49 11.50 -19.98
CA LYS A 4 -5.83 12.07 -19.97
C LYS A 4 -6.66 11.44 -18.86
N VAL A 5 -7.43 12.26 -18.13
CA VAL A 5 -8.42 11.78 -17.16
C VAL A 5 -9.70 11.41 -17.90
N PHE A 6 -10.32 10.30 -17.56
CA PHE A 6 -11.62 9.89 -18.07
C PHE A 6 -12.72 10.89 -17.68
N ASN A 7 -13.69 11.07 -18.56
CA ASN A 7 -14.89 11.84 -18.23
C ASN A 7 -15.93 10.94 -17.55
N TYR A 8 -15.90 10.93 -16.21
CA TYR A 8 -16.80 10.10 -15.40
C TYR A 8 -18.27 10.51 -15.42
N ALA A 9 -18.62 11.68 -16.00
CA ALA A 9 -20.00 12.08 -16.22
C ALA A 9 -20.69 11.23 -17.30
N LYS A 10 -19.90 10.59 -18.21
CA LYS A 10 -20.43 9.78 -19.29
C LYS A 10 -20.71 8.34 -18.88
N SER A 11 -21.94 7.89 -19.10
CA SER A 11 -22.37 6.51 -18.81
C SER A 11 -21.56 5.46 -19.56
N GLU A 12 -21.16 5.74 -20.81
CA GLU A 12 -20.34 4.85 -21.63
C GLU A 12 -18.96 4.64 -21.02
N VAL A 13 -18.34 5.70 -20.46
CA VAL A 13 -17.06 5.61 -19.78
C VAL A 13 -17.17 4.81 -18.50
N LYS A 14 -18.18 5.09 -17.67
CA LYS A 14 -18.46 4.30 -16.46
C LYS A 14 -18.71 2.84 -16.78
N GLY A 15 -19.56 2.58 -17.79
CA GLY A 15 -19.84 1.22 -18.26
C GLY A 15 -18.59 0.48 -18.73
N PHE A 16 -17.74 1.14 -19.52
CA PHE A 16 -16.47 0.57 -19.99
C PHE A 16 -15.56 0.17 -18.82
N LEU A 17 -15.33 1.07 -17.87
CA LEU A 17 -14.43 0.82 -16.73
C LEU A 17 -14.96 -0.28 -15.80
N ILE A 18 -16.26 -0.29 -15.50
CA ILE A 18 -16.89 -1.34 -14.68
C ILE A 18 -16.84 -2.69 -15.41
N THR A 19 -17.18 -2.73 -16.70
CA THR A 19 -17.11 -3.95 -17.49
C THR A 19 -15.70 -4.50 -17.58
N ASN A 20 -14.70 -3.63 -17.73
CA ASN A 20 -13.29 -4.03 -17.70
C ASN A 20 -12.92 -4.71 -16.37
N ALA A 21 -13.31 -4.14 -15.25
CA ALA A 21 -13.08 -4.75 -13.94
C ALA A 21 -13.76 -6.12 -13.82
N LEU A 22 -15.04 -6.22 -14.19
CA LEU A 22 -15.80 -7.47 -14.18
C LEU A 22 -15.19 -8.53 -15.12
N TYR A 23 -14.62 -8.11 -16.25
CA TYR A 23 -13.92 -9.00 -17.19
C TYR A 23 -12.72 -9.68 -16.53
N TRP A 24 -11.84 -8.92 -15.87
CA TRP A 24 -10.69 -9.47 -15.17
C TRP A 24 -11.10 -10.42 -14.03
N ILE A 25 -12.12 -10.07 -13.28
CA ILE A 25 -12.65 -10.91 -12.21
C ILE A 25 -13.22 -12.21 -12.77
N LYS A 26 -14.08 -12.11 -13.79
CA LYS A 26 -14.81 -13.25 -14.33
C LYS A 26 -13.93 -14.21 -15.15
N GLU A 27 -13.11 -13.66 -16.05
CA GLU A 27 -12.35 -14.46 -17.02
C GLU A 27 -10.97 -14.90 -16.48
N PHE A 28 -10.36 -14.09 -15.62
CA PHE A 28 -9.03 -14.37 -15.07
C PHE A 28 -9.05 -14.75 -13.58
N HIS A 29 -10.21 -14.72 -12.95
CA HIS A 29 -10.41 -15.13 -11.56
C HIS A 29 -9.48 -14.41 -10.56
N VAL A 30 -9.24 -13.13 -10.79
CA VAL A 30 -8.45 -12.32 -9.84
C VAL A 30 -9.22 -12.11 -8.54
N ASP A 31 -8.53 -12.13 -7.40
CA ASP A 31 -9.12 -11.99 -6.06
C ASP A 31 -9.32 -10.52 -5.66
N GLY A 32 -8.75 -9.60 -6.41
CA GLY A 32 -8.91 -8.16 -6.17
C GLY A 32 -8.33 -7.30 -7.27
N LEU A 33 -8.69 -6.02 -7.22
CA LEU A 33 -8.24 -4.99 -8.15
C LEU A 33 -7.75 -3.77 -7.38
N ARG A 34 -6.55 -3.32 -7.70
CA ARG A 34 -6.02 -2.05 -7.20
C ARG A 34 -6.29 -0.96 -8.22
N VAL A 35 -6.90 0.13 -7.78
CA VAL A 35 -7.14 1.32 -8.57
C VAL A 35 -6.00 2.31 -8.32
N ASP A 36 -5.29 2.63 -9.39
CA ASP A 36 -4.14 3.53 -9.40
C ASP A 36 -4.55 4.98 -9.28
N ALA A 37 -3.76 5.79 -8.54
CA ALA A 37 -3.85 7.24 -8.49
C ALA A 37 -5.27 7.79 -8.24
N VAL A 38 -6.00 7.23 -7.29
CA VAL A 38 -7.40 7.62 -6.98
C VAL A 38 -7.52 9.11 -6.66
N ALA A 39 -6.52 9.70 -5.98
CA ALA A 39 -6.50 11.13 -5.72
C ALA A 39 -6.60 11.98 -7.00
N SER A 40 -5.92 11.56 -8.09
CA SER A 40 -5.96 12.28 -9.38
C SER A 40 -7.35 12.28 -10.03
N MET A 41 -8.21 11.34 -9.64
CA MET A 41 -9.59 11.24 -10.10
C MET A 41 -10.55 12.03 -9.20
N LEU A 42 -10.28 12.06 -7.89
CA LEU A 42 -11.13 12.73 -6.89
C LEU A 42 -10.99 14.25 -6.88
N TYR A 43 -9.79 14.76 -7.20
CA TYR A 43 -9.50 16.19 -7.17
C TYR A 43 -9.32 16.78 -8.57
N LEU A 44 -10.12 17.82 -8.89
CA LEU A 44 -10.07 18.51 -10.18
C LEU A 44 -8.78 19.31 -10.38
N ASP A 45 -8.17 19.74 -9.29
CA ASP A 45 -6.91 20.51 -9.24
C ASP A 45 -5.66 19.64 -9.04
N TYR A 46 -5.79 18.32 -8.96
CA TYR A 46 -4.66 17.43 -8.70
C TYR A 46 -3.53 17.61 -9.73
N GLY A 47 -2.36 18.03 -9.25
CA GLY A 47 -1.19 18.28 -10.10
C GLY A 47 -1.34 19.42 -11.10
N ARG A 48 -2.29 20.33 -10.92
CA ARG A 48 -2.59 21.48 -11.79
C ARG A 48 -2.28 22.78 -11.09
N LYS A 49 -1.96 23.82 -11.88
CA LYS A 49 -1.75 25.17 -11.38
C LYS A 49 -3.08 25.91 -11.30
N ASP A 50 -3.07 27.02 -10.56
CA ASP A 50 -4.20 27.94 -10.53
C ASP A 50 -4.59 28.36 -11.96
N GLY A 51 -5.90 28.29 -12.27
CA GLY A 51 -6.44 28.59 -13.60
C GLY A 51 -6.36 27.44 -14.63
N GLU A 52 -5.73 26.31 -14.32
CA GLU A 52 -5.66 25.15 -15.20
C GLU A 52 -6.76 24.10 -14.97
N TRP A 53 -7.68 24.38 -14.05
CA TRP A 53 -8.81 23.52 -13.71
C TRP A 53 -10.09 24.32 -13.50
N VAL A 54 -11.24 23.62 -13.56
CA VAL A 54 -12.56 24.25 -13.42
C VAL A 54 -13.22 23.67 -12.17
N GLN A 55 -13.75 24.55 -11.34
CA GLN A 55 -14.50 24.20 -10.13
C GLN A 55 -15.75 23.37 -10.47
N ASN A 56 -16.14 22.50 -9.53
CA ASN A 56 -17.41 21.79 -9.64
C ASN A 56 -18.60 22.76 -9.44
N ARG A 57 -19.82 22.27 -9.65
CA ARG A 57 -21.06 23.07 -9.54
C ARG A 57 -21.31 23.73 -8.18
N TYR A 58 -20.55 23.35 -7.15
CA TYR A 58 -20.64 23.95 -5.81
C TYR A 58 -19.43 24.86 -5.50
N GLY A 59 -18.57 25.12 -6.45
CA GLY A 59 -17.38 25.96 -6.29
C GLY A 59 -16.17 25.27 -5.66
N GLY A 60 -16.23 23.95 -5.46
CA GLY A 60 -15.13 23.17 -4.88
C GLY A 60 -14.25 22.47 -5.92
N ASN A 61 -13.17 21.85 -5.44
CA ASN A 61 -12.20 21.12 -6.26
C ASN A 61 -12.45 19.61 -6.37
N THR A 62 -13.52 19.10 -5.76
CA THR A 62 -13.83 17.68 -5.81
C THR A 62 -14.54 17.30 -7.11
N ASN A 63 -14.17 16.17 -7.70
CA ASN A 63 -14.80 15.61 -8.88
C ASN A 63 -16.01 14.77 -8.48
N LEU A 64 -17.19 15.38 -8.49
CA LEU A 64 -18.43 14.75 -8.05
C LEU A 64 -18.78 13.49 -8.89
N ASP A 65 -18.48 13.52 -10.19
CA ASP A 65 -18.76 12.39 -11.08
C ASP A 65 -17.83 11.20 -10.81
N ALA A 66 -16.58 11.46 -10.40
CA ALA A 66 -15.65 10.40 -9.99
C ALA A 66 -16.07 9.79 -8.65
N ILE A 67 -16.56 10.58 -7.70
CA ILE A 67 -17.09 10.07 -6.42
C ILE A 67 -18.27 9.12 -6.68
N GLU A 68 -19.25 9.53 -7.50
CA GLU A 68 -20.37 8.70 -7.91
C GLU A 68 -19.90 7.44 -8.65
N PHE A 69 -18.92 7.57 -9.55
CA PHE A 69 -18.32 6.43 -10.24
C PHE A 69 -17.75 5.41 -9.25
N PHE A 70 -16.95 5.82 -8.27
CA PHE A 70 -16.35 4.89 -7.30
C PHE A 70 -17.39 4.21 -6.43
N LYS A 71 -18.40 4.95 -5.94
CA LYS A 71 -19.52 4.36 -5.18
C LYS A 71 -20.23 3.29 -6.01
N HIS A 72 -20.52 3.58 -7.28
CA HIS A 72 -21.15 2.64 -8.20
C HIS A 72 -20.25 1.45 -8.53
N PHE A 73 -18.98 1.69 -8.88
CA PHE A 73 -17.97 0.68 -9.18
C PHE A 73 -17.85 -0.35 -8.05
N ASN A 74 -17.64 0.12 -6.83
CA ASN A 74 -17.50 -0.76 -5.67
C ASN A 74 -18.81 -1.51 -5.35
N SER A 75 -19.97 -0.84 -5.51
CA SER A 75 -21.26 -1.47 -5.31
C SER A 75 -21.51 -2.62 -6.30
N VAL A 76 -21.20 -2.41 -7.58
CA VAL A 76 -21.37 -3.45 -8.61
C VAL A 76 -20.44 -4.63 -8.37
N ILE A 77 -19.15 -4.37 -8.13
CA ILE A 77 -18.16 -5.44 -7.92
C ILE A 77 -18.53 -6.28 -6.69
N ARG A 78 -18.68 -5.64 -5.54
CA ARG A 78 -18.96 -6.35 -4.27
C ARG A 78 -20.34 -6.99 -4.24
N GLY A 79 -21.31 -6.43 -4.97
CA GLY A 79 -22.64 -7.02 -5.10
C GLY A 79 -22.68 -8.22 -6.04
N THR A 80 -21.84 -8.23 -7.09
CA THR A 80 -21.79 -9.32 -8.07
C THR A 80 -20.87 -10.46 -7.63
N TYR A 81 -19.74 -10.10 -7.01
CA TYR A 81 -18.69 -11.04 -6.57
C TYR A 81 -18.32 -10.78 -5.11
N PRO A 82 -19.13 -11.22 -4.13
CA PRO A 82 -18.82 -11.10 -2.71
C PRO A 82 -17.48 -11.78 -2.39
N GLY A 83 -16.56 -11.06 -1.79
CA GLY A 83 -15.21 -11.55 -1.47
C GLY A 83 -14.11 -11.01 -2.38
N ILE A 84 -14.44 -10.41 -3.52
CA ILE A 84 -13.45 -9.67 -4.32
C ILE A 84 -13.11 -8.35 -3.63
N MET A 85 -11.81 -8.09 -3.51
CA MET A 85 -11.29 -6.87 -2.90
C MET A 85 -11.14 -5.76 -3.95
N THR A 86 -11.55 -4.56 -3.60
CA THR A 86 -11.19 -3.33 -4.32
C THR A 86 -10.27 -2.50 -3.43
N ILE A 87 -9.14 -2.07 -3.97
CA ILE A 87 -8.06 -1.44 -3.22
C ILE A 87 -7.75 -0.09 -3.84
N ALA A 88 -7.79 0.98 -3.05
CA ALA A 88 -7.45 2.31 -3.54
C ALA A 88 -5.96 2.61 -3.28
N GLU A 89 -5.25 3.07 -4.31
CA GLU A 89 -4.04 3.85 -4.11
C GLU A 89 -4.45 5.31 -4.03
N GLU A 90 -4.55 5.80 -2.80
CA GLU A 90 -4.98 7.15 -2.48
C GLU A 90 -4.07 7.72 -1.39
N SER A 91 -3.28 8.73 -1.74
CA SER A 91 -2.20 9.25 -0.90
C SER A 91 -2.56 10.55 -0.15
N THR A 92 -3.79 11.03 -0.30
CA THR A 92 -4.25 12.25 0.38
C THR A 92 -5.04 11.95 1.66
N ALA A 93 -5.47 13.00 2.35
CA ALA A 93 -6.35 12.91 3.50
C ALA A 93 -7.85 12.82 3.12
N TRP A 94 -8.18 12.26 1.95
CA TRP A 94 -9.58 12.05 1.58
C TRP A 94 -10.23 11.10 2.58
N PRO A 95 -11.35 11.48 3.21
CA PRO A 95 -11.99 10.68 4.24
C PRO A 95 -12.87 9.57 3.63
N ASN A 96 -13.05 8.47 4.39
CA ASN A 96 -13.99 7.40 4.05
C ASN A 96 -13.75 6.80 2.65
N VAL A 97 -12.49 6.55 2.29
CA VAL A 97 -12.14 5.81 1.07
C VAL A 97 -12.66 4.38 1.18
N THR A 98 -12.44 3.75 2.33
CA THR A 98 -12.92 2.41 2.66
C THR A 98 -14.25 2.45 3.41
N GLY A 99 -14.95 1.32 3.48
CA GLY A 99 -16.15 1.21 4.29
C GLY A 99 -17.32 0.50 3.62
N LYS A 100 -18.48 0.61 4.25
CA LYS A 100 -19.69 -0.09 3.81
C LYS A 100 -20.30 0.57 2.58
N ILE A 101 -20.73 -0.27 1.62
CA ILE A 101 -21.54 0.18 0.48
C ILE A 101 -22.83 0.83 0.99
N GLY A 102 -23.20 1.96 0.39
CA GLY A 102 -24.40 2.72 0.76
C GLY A 102 -24.21 3.70 1.91
N SER A 103 -23.03 3.73 2.54
CA SER A 103 -22.63 4.79 3.47
C SER A 103 -22.03 5.99 2.71
N ASP A 104 -21.51 6.98 3.42
CA ASP A 104 -20.81 8.11 2.81
C ASP A 104 -19.37 7.79 2.40
N SER A 105 -19.02 6.52 2.28
CA SER A 105 -17.71 6.05 1.81
C SER A 105 -17.69 5.87 0.29
N LEU A 106 -16.46 5.82 -0.28
CA LEU A 106 -16.27 5.42 -1.67
C LEU A 106 -16.50 3.90 -1.87
N GLY A 107 -16.51 3.12 -0.78
CA GLY A 107 -16.83 1.69 -0.79
C GLY A 107 -15.67 0.76 -1.13
N PHE A 108 -14.44 1.23 -1.17
CA PHE A 108 -13.27 0.36 -1.31
C PHE A 108 -13.15 -0.59 -0.11
N THR A 109 -12.59 -1.76 -0.35
CA THR A 109 -12.29 -2.74 0.70
C THR A 109 -11.08 -2.30 1.51
N PHE A 110 -10.04 -1.81 0.82
CA PHE A 110 -8.79 -1.37 1.45
C PHE A 110 -8.25 -0.11 0.79
N LYS A 111 -7.40 0.60 1.53
CA LYS A 111 -6.58 1.71 1.05
C LYS A 111 -5.10 1.38 1.30
N TRP A 112 -4.21 1.66 0.35
CA TRP A 112 -2.78 1.61 0.62
C TRP A 112 -2.38 2.70 1.61
N ASN A 113 -1.67 2.33 2.67
CA ASN A 113 -1.10 3.28 3.62
C ASN A 113 0.22 3.84 3.08
N MET A 114 0.12 4.83 2.21
CA MET A 114 1.29 5.47 1.58
C MET A 114 2.14 6.25 2.59
N GLY A 115 1.52 6.79 3.65
CA GLY A 115 2.23 7.46 4.76
C GLY A 115 3.13 6.48 5.50
N TRP A 116 2.58 5.34 5.94
CA TRP A 116 3.37 4.29 6.57
C TRP A 116 4.52 3.81 5.68
N MET A 117 4.26 3.57 4.41
CA MET A 117 5.28 3.12 3.45
C MET A 117 6.44 4.11 3.34
N HIS A 118 6.11 5.41 3.22
CA HIS A 118 7.12 6.46 3.15
C HIS A 118 7.97 6.50 4.43
N ASP A 119 7.33 6.58 5.58
CA ASP A 119 8.01 6.66 6.88
C ASP A 119 8.86 5.41 7.15
N PHE A 120 8.33 4.23 6.83
CA PHE A 120 9.07 2.96 6.93
C PHE A 120 10.31 2.97 6.05
N CYS A 121 10.18 3.33 4.77
CA CYS A 121 11.32 3.34 3.85
C CYS A 121 12.40 4.36 4.26
N GLU A 122 11.99 5.56 4.65
CA GLU A 122 12.95 6.59 5.10
C GLU A 122 13.66 6.17 6.38
N TYR A 123 12.94 5.65 7.38
CA TYR A 123 13.54 5.14 8.61
C TYR A 123 14.53 3.99 8.35
N MET A 124 14.15 3.02 7.50
CA MET A 124 14.98 1.86 7.23
C MET A 124 16.27 2.18 6.45
N LYS A 125 16.30 3.28 5.69
CA LYS A 125 17.51 3.79 5.01
C LYS A 125 18.51 4.41 5.97
N LEU A 126 18.08 4.86 7.14
CA LEU A 126 18.98 5.50 8.10
C LEU A 126 19.99 4.49 8.64
N ASP A 127 21.23 4.97 8.82
CA ASP A 127 22.20 4.24 9.63
C ASP A 127 21.61 4.02 11.04
N PRO A 128 21.67 2.79 11.58
CA PRO A 128 21.08 2.47 12.89
C PRO A 128 21.48 3.43 14.03
N TYR A 129 22.68 4.01 13.96
CA TYR A 129 23.15 4.98 14.94
C TYR A 129 22.28 6.25 15.00
N PHE A 130 21.68 6.67 13.88
CA PHE A 130 20.86 7.88 13.79
C PHE A 130 19.37 7.64 13.98
N ARG A 131 18.90 6.39 13.97
CA ARG A 131 17.47 6.03 14.02
C ARG A 131 16.75 6.56 15.26
N LYS A 132 17.45 6.75 16.36
CA LYS A 132 16.89 7.35 17.58
C LYS A 132 16.31 8.75 17.37
N ASN A 133 16.81 9.50 16.39
CA ASN A 133 16.34 10.85 16.10
C ASN A 133 15.00 10.84 15.33
N ASP A 134 14.69 9.75 14.66
CA ASP A 134 13.49 9.56 13.84
C ASP A 134 12.62 8.40 14.35
N HIS A 135 12.76 8.06 15.63
CA HIS A 135 12.08 6.92 16.27
C HIS A 135 10.58 6.91 16.00
N HIS A 136 9.92 8.06 16.15
CA HIS A 136 8.47 8.17 15.98
C HIS A 136 7.98 8.05 14.54
N ALA A 137 8.84 8.03 13.53
CA ALA A 137 8.44 7.74 12.15
C ALA A 137 7.73 6.39 12.04
N LEU A 138 8.20 5.37 12.78
CA LEU A 138 7.56 4.04 12.76
C LEU A 138 6.27 3.97 13.58
N THR A 139 6.09 4.82 14.59
CA THR A 139 4.88 4.79 15.43
C THR A 139 3.76 5.70 14.91
N PHE A 140 4.08 6.67 14.05
CA PHE A 140 3.16 7.70 13.61
C PHE A 140 1.91 7.16 12.89
N ALA A 141 2.05 6.12 12.08
CA ALA A 141 0.94 5.55 11.33
C ALA A 141 -0.20 5.04 12.22
N MET A 142 0.08 4.66 13.46
CA MET A 142 -0.94 4.25 14.43
C MET A 142 -1.83 5.41 14.88
N SER A 143 -1.41 6.66 14.74
CA SER A 143 -2.22 7.83 15.10
C SER A 143 -3.47 8.01 14.22
N TYR A 144 -3.52 7.38 13.05
CA TYR A 144 -4.64 7.43 12.11
C TYR A 144 -5.08 6.04 11.62
N ASN A 145 -4.64 4.98 12.29
CA ASN A 145 -4.87 3.59 11.85
C ASN A 145 -6.35 3.20 11.80
N ASP A 146 -7.18 3.82 12.62
CA ASP A 146 -8.64 3.58 12.70
C ASP A 146 -9.45 4.38 11.65
N ALA A 147 -8.78 5.24 10.86
CA ALA A 147 -9.46 6.05 9.86
C ALA A 147 -9.91 5.25 8.63
N GLU A 148 -9.17 4.20 8.26
CA GLU A 148 -9.40 3.40 7.05
C GLU A 148 -8.98 1.94 7.27
N ASP A 149 -9.45 1.04 6.41
CA ASP A 149 -8.93 -0.33 6.32
C ASP A 149 -7.66 -0.34 5.47
N TYR A 150 -6.50 -0.42 6.12
CA TYR A 150 -5.21 -0.23 5.45
C TYR A 150 -4.54 -1.52 5.00
N ILE A 151 -3.83 -1.41 3.86
CA ILE A 151 -2.74 -2.31 3.47
C ILE A 151 -1.43 -1.55 3.61
N LEU A 152 -0.41 -2.16 4.21
CA LEU A 152 0.95 -1.66 4.31
C LEU A 152 1.72 -2.05 3.02
N PRO A 153 1.91 -1.12 2.06
CA PRO A 153 2.43 -1.50 0.75
C PRO A 153 3.94 -1.33 0.66
N LEU A 154 4.66 -2.43 0.50
CA LEU A 154 5.99 -2.41 -0.11
C LEU A 154 5.84 -2.87 -1.55
N SER A 155 5.35 -1.98 -2.41
CA SER A 155 4.92 -2.28 -3.77
C SER A 155 6.06 -2.20 -4.80
N HIS A 156 5.71 -2.36 -6.08
CA HIS A 156 6.63 -2.15 -7.20
C HIS A 156 7.16 -0.72 -7.25
N ASP A 157 6.35 0.27 -6.88
CA ASP A 157 6.73 1.69 -6.93
C ASP A 157 7.97 2.00 -6.08
N GLU A 158 8.21 1.20 -5.04
CA GLU A 158 9.35 1.40 -4.16
C GLU A 158 10.65 0.78 -4.69
N VAL A 159 10.60 0.00 -5.75
CA VAL A 159 11.76 -0.74 -6.29
C VAL A 159 12.01 -0.50 -7.77
N VAL A 160 11.58 0.65 -8.29
CA VAL A 160 11.73 1.11 -9.67
C VAL A 160 12.22 2.57 -9.72
N HIS A 161 12.57 3.04 -10.91
CA HIS A 161 12.85 4.44 -11.22
C HIS A 161 13.96 5.09 -10.36
N LEU A 162 15.07 4.38 -10.17
CA LEU A 162 16.26 4.82 -9.41
C LEU A 162 16.01 4.96 -7.90
N LYS A 163 14.97 4.28 -7.39
CA LYS A 163 14.69 4.20 -5.96
C LYS A 163 15.47 3.09 -5.24
N CYS A 164 16.25 2.30 -5.95
CA CYS A 164 16.93 1.07 -5.54
C CYS A 164 15.98 -0.09 -5.20
N SER A 165 16.51 -1.33 -5.25
CA SER A 165 15.79 -2.47 -4.68
C SER A 165 15.69 -2.36 -3.16
N MET A 166 14.75 -3.09 -2.55
CA MET A 166 14.53 -2.99 -1.10
C MET A 166 15.78 -3.32 -0.29
N VAL A 167 16.54 -4.34 -0.68
CA VAL A 167 17.80 -4.70 -0.02
C VAL A 167 18.85 -3.58 -0.17
N ASN A 168 18.88 -2.89 -1.30
CA ASN A 168 19.85 -1.84 -1.55
C ASN A 168 19.48 -0.48 -0.94
N LYS A 169 18.25 -0.32 -0.46
CA LYS A 169 17.88 0.80 0.42
C LYS A 169 18.51 0.69 1.82
N MET A 170 18.77 -0.53 2.27
CA MET A 170 19.29 -0.78 3.61
C MET A 170 20.74 -0.32 3.75
N PRO A 171 21.11 0.30 4.88
CA PRO A 171 22.49 0.73 5.16
C PRO A 171 23.42 -0.43 5.49
N GLY A 172 24.72 -0.16 5.49
CA GLY A 172 25.76 -1.10 5.92
C GLY A 172 26.28 -2.01 4.82
N TYR A 173 27.07 -3.00 5.23
CA TYR A 173 27.61 -4.05 4.36
C TYR A 173 26.51 -5.05 3.96
N LYS A 174 26.82 -5.95 3.04
CA LYS A 174 25.84 -6.91 2.51
C LYS A 174 25.10 -7.68 3.62
N VAL A 175 25.81 -8.19 4.60
CA VAL A 175 25.21 -8.92 5.75
C VAL A 175 24.27 -8.03 6.56
N ASP A 176 24.64 -6.78 6.78
CA ASP A 176 23.86 -5.80 7.54
C ASP A 176 22.56 -5.45 6.81
N LYS A 177 22.61 -5.31 5.49
CA LYS A 177 21.42 -5.06 4.65
C LYS A 177 20.36 -6.14 4.82
N TYR A 178 20.75 -7.41 4.76
CA TYR A 178 19.83 -8.53 4.95
C TYR A 178 19.31 -8.63 6.40
N ALA A 179 20.16 -8.30 7.38
CA ALA A 179 19.76 -8.21 8.77
C ALA A 179 18.69 -7.10 8.97
N ASN A 180 18.91 -5.92 8.38
CA ASN A 180 17.92 -4.82 8.40
C ASN A 180 16.61 -5.21 7.75
N LEU A 181 16.63 -5.91 6.60
CA LEU A 181 15.40 -6.40 5.97
C LEU A 181 14.61 -7.32 6.89
N ARG A 182 15.27 -8.28 7.55
CA ARG A 182 14.59 -9.17 8.50
C ARG A 182 13.91 -8.37 9.62
N VAL A 183 14.58 -7.39 10.19
CA VAL A 183 14.00 -6.50 11.22
C VAL A 183 12.80 -5.75 10.66
N GLY A 184 12.94 -5.10 9.50
CA GLY A 184 11.87 -4.34 8.88
C GLY A 184 10.65 -5.19 8.54
N TYR A 185 10.84 -6.39 7.99
CA TYR A 185 9.72 -7.29 7.66
C TYR A 185 9.04 -7.84 8.92
N THR A 186 9.80 -8.09 9.99
CA THR A 186 9.20 -8.47 11.29
C THR A 186 8.34 -7.34 11.83
N TYR A 187 8.85 -6.10 11.82
CA TYR A 187 8.09 -4.92 12.22
C TYR A 187 6.80 -4.77 11.38
N MET A 188 6.92 -4.84 10.06
CA MET A 188 5.76 -4.79 9.15
C MET A 188 4.72 -5.85 9.50
N LEU A 189 5.16 -7.08 9.84
CA LEU A 189 4.28 -8.19 10.17
C LEU A 189 3.51 -7.94 11.45
N GLY A 190 4.17 -7.41 12.48
CA GLY A 190 3.57 -7.10 13.78
C GLY A 190 2.74 -5.81 13.80
N HIS A 191 2.93 -4.92 12.83
CA HIS A 191 2.17 -3.67 12.74
C HIS A 191 0.72 -3.93 12.30
N SER A 192 -0.21 -3.10 12.74
CA SER A 192 -1.61 -3.15 12.31
C SER A 192 -1.75 -2.87 10.82
N GLY A 193 -2.74 -3.47 10.14
CA GLY A 193 -2.98 -3.39 8.69
C GLY A 193 -2.59 -4.66 7.93
N LYS A 194 -3.18 -4.87 6.76
CA LYS A 194 -2.80 -5.99 5.86
C LYS A 194 -1.44 -5.74 5.22
N LYS A 195 -0.80 -6.78 4.71
CA LYS A 195 0.59 -6.74 4.24
C LYS A 195 0.68 -6.92 2.73
N LEU A 196 1.51 -6.11 2.08
CA LEU A 196 1.87 -6.30 0.69
C LEU A 196 3.39 -6.26 0.54
N LEU A 197 3.98 -7.36 0.12
CA LEU A 197 5.38 -7.48 -0.23
C LEU A 197 5.46 -7.83 -1.72
N PHE A 198 6.05 -6.93 -2.52
CA PHE A 198 6.14 -7.13 -3.96
C PHE A 198 7.16 -8.23 -4.31
N MET A 199 6.91 -8.95 -5.40
CA MET A 199 7.71 -10.09 -5.85
C MET A 199 9.21 -9.77 -5.92
N GLY A 200 10.03 -10.69 -5.41
CA GLY A 200 11.49 -10.57 -5.36
C GLY A 200 12.02 -9.94 -4.07
N GLN A 201 11.21 -9.20 -3.33
CA GLN A 201 11.64 -8.61 -2.07
C GLN A 201 11.83 -9.70 -0.99
N GLU A 202 11.08 -10.79 -1.06
CA GLU A 202 11.13 -11.92 -0.14
C GLU A 202 12.48 -12.68 -0.15
N PHE A 203 13.24 -12.58 -1.24
CA PHE A 203 14.58 -13.16 -1.31
C PHE A 203 15.68 -12.12 -1.53
N GLY A 204 15.35 -10.81 -1.42
CA GLY A 204 16.35 -9.74 -1.53
C GLY A 204 16.85 -9.55 -2.96
N GLN A 205 15.96 -9.47 -3.94
CA GLN A 205 16.27 -9.05 -5.31
C GLN A 205 17.19 -7.82 -5.26
N GLU A 206 18.35 -7.90 -5.88
CA GLU A 206 19.37 -6.82 -5.79
C GLU A 206 19.20 -5.73 -6.83
N ARG A 207 18.67 -6.06 -8.02
CA ARG A 207 18.32 -5.08 -9.06
C ARG A 207 16.92 -4.53 -8.84
N GLU A 208 16.69 -3.30 -9.30
CA GLU A 208 15.33 -2.78 -9.43
C GLU A 208 14.49 -3.69 -10.33
N TRP A 209 13.22 -3.76 -10.02
CA TRP A 209 12.26 -4.51 -10.82
C TRP A 209 12.07 -3.88 -12.20
N SER A 210 11.79 -4.73 -13.20
CA SER A 210 11.46 -4.31 -14.55
C SER A 210 10.59 -5.38 -15.20
N GLU A 211 9.54 -4.95 -15.87
CA GLU A 211 8.66 -5.79 -16.67
C GLU A 211 9.35 -6.43 -17.87
N ALA A 212 10.50 -5.89 -18.29
CA ALA A 212 11.26 -6.39 -19.45
C ALA A 212 12.11 -7.63 -19.15
N ARG A 213 12.15 -8.10 -17.90
CA ARG A 213 13.00 -9.24 -17.50
C ARG A 213 12.41 -10.00 -16.31
N GLU A 214 12.80 -11.25 -16.20
CA GLU A 214 12.49 -12.08 -15.02
C GLU A 214 13.24 -11.64 -13.77
N LEU A 215 12.80 -12.13 -12.61
CA LEU A 215 13.50 -11.97 -11.34
C LEU A 215 14.84 -12.74 -11.36
N ASP A 216 15.78 -12.30 -10.54
CA ASP A 216 17.14 -12.87 -10.44
C ASP A 216 17.14 -14.15 -9.60
N TRP A 217 16.40 -15.18 -10.00
CA TRP A 217 16.26 -16.43 -9.26
C TRP A 217 17.59 -17.10 -8.91
N PHE A 218 18.65 -16.84 -9.69
CA PHE A 218 20.00 -17.35 -9.42
C PHE A 218 20.57 -16.82 -8.08
N LEU A 219 20.05 -15.70 -7.54
CA LEU A 219 20.43 -15.16 -6.24
C LEU A 219 20.14 -16.15 -5.10
N LEU A 220 19.17 -17.03 -5.24
CA LEU A 220 18.85 -18.06 -4.25
C LEU A 220 19.99 -19.10 -4.05
N GLN A 221 21.01 -19.10 -4.89
CA GLN A 221 22.23 -19.88 -4.66
C GLN A 221 23.12 -19.27 -3.58
N ASN A 222 22.88 -18.00 -3.18
CA ASN A 222 23.58 -17.34 -2.10
C ASN A 222 22.89 -17.56 -0.76
N GLU A 223 23.64 -17.86 0.27
CA GLU A 223 23.13 -18.14 1.61
C GLU A 223 22.29 -16.98 2.19
N LEU A 224 22.67 -15.72 1.94
CA LEU A 224 21.92 -14.57 2.43
C LEU A 224 20.54 -14.43 1.78
N ASN A 225 20.47 -14.67 0.47
CA ASN A 225 19.21 -14.60 -0.28
C ASN A 225 18.28 -15.76 0.11
N GLN A 226 18.82 -16.99 0.15
CA GLN A 226 18.06 -18.17 0.58
C GLN A 226 17.59 -18.02 2.03
N GLY A 227 18.50 -17.57 2.93
CA GLY A 227 18.14 -17.36 4.34
C GLY A 227 17.08 -16.26 4.55
N LEU A 228 17.05 -15.22 3.70
CA LEU A 228 15.98 -14.23 3.74
C LEU A 228 14.64 -14.83 3.27
N GLN A 229 14.64 -15.61 2.19
CA GLN A 229 13.44 -16.28 1.70
C GLN A 229 12.84 -17.23 2.74
N ASP A 230 13.70 -18.06 3.35
CA ASP A 230 13.28 -18.96 4.43
C ASP A 230 12.70 -18.20 5.61
N TYR A 231 13.34 -17.09 5.98
CA TYR A 231 12.85 -16.21 7.05
C TYR A 231 11.48 -15.61 6.75
N VAL A 232 11.28 -15.07 5.55
CA VAL A 232 9.97 -14.53 5.14
C VAL A 232 8.91 -15.64 5.11
N ALA A 233 9.26 -16.84 4.65
CA ALA A 233 8.35 -17.99 4.68
C ALA A 233 7.90 -18.33 6.10
N GLU A 234 8.82 -18.32 7.09
CA GLU A 234 8.47 -18.53 8.50
C GLU A 234 7.63 -17.39 9.07
N LEU A 235 7.94 -16.13 8.75
CA LEU A 235 7.11 -15.00 9.15
C LEU A 235 5.66 -15.14 8.63
N LEU A 236 5.47 -15.54 7.37
CA LEU A 236 4.14 -15.74 6.79
C LEU A 236 3.39 -16.92 7.44
N LYS A 237 4.10 -17.98 7.84
CA LYS A 237 3.52 -19.08 8.62
C LYS A 237 3.04 -18.58 9.99
N LEU A 238 3.85 -17.78 10.68
CA LEU A 238 3.46 -17.17 11.95
C LEU A 238 2.24 -16.25 11.79
N TYR A 239 2.24 -15.39 10.77
CA TYR A 239 1.12 -14.51 10.48
C TYR A 239 -0.19 -15.28 10.31
N ARG A 240 -0.18 -16.34 9.52
CA ARG A 240 -1.37 -17.21 9.32
C ARG A 240 -1.77 -18.00 10.55
N LYS A 241 -0.81 -18.35 11.41
CA LYS A 241 -1.04 -19.16 12.60
C LYS A 241 -1.70 -18.37 13.74
N TYR A 242 -1.39 -17.07 13.85
CA TYR A 242 -1.82 -16.24 14.98
C TYR A 242 -2.84 -15.18 14.53
N PRO A 243 -4.13 -15.41 14.77
CA PRO A 243 -5.21 -14.51 14.38
C PRO A 243 -5.05 -13.06 14.89
N CYS A 244 -4.44 -12.89 16.06
CA CYS A 244 -4.16 -11.56 16.63
C CYS A 244 -3.31 -10.65 15.70
N LEU A 245 -2.62 -11.21 14.70
CA LEU A 245 -1.83 -10.44 13.75
C LEU A 245 -2.64 -9.91 12.55
N TYR A 246 -3.91 -10.31 12.38
CA TYR A 246 -4.66 -9.94 11.19
C TYR A 246 -6.19 -9.82 11.35
N GLU A 247 -6.78 -10.20 12.49
CA GLU A 247 -8.25 -10.16 12.64
C GLU A 247 -8.77 -8.76 12.91
N ILE A 248 -8.03 -7.96 13.69
CA ILE A 248 -8.42 -6.58 14.05
C ILE A 248 -7.29 -5.64 13.67
N ASP A 249 -7.39 -5.06 12.48
CA ASP A 249 -6.33 -4.22 11.89
C ASP A 249 -6.63 -2.71 11.93
N ASN A 250 -7.86 -2.32 12.24
CA ASN A 250 -8.32 -0.92 12.16
C ASN A 250 -8.86 -0.40 13.50
N SER A 251 -8.42 -0.99 14.59
CA SER A 251 -8.84 -0.62 15.95
C SER A 251 -7.72 -0.85 16.94
N TRP A 252 -7.67 -0.01 17.97
CA TRP A 252 -6.79 -0.20 19.13
C TRP A 252 -7.11 -1.44 19.95
N ASP A 253 -8.26 -2.08 19.75
CA ASP A 253 -8.58 -3.37 20.37
C ASP A 253 -7.68 -4.52 19.85
N GLY A 254 -7.08 -4.35 18.67
CA GLY A 254 -6.18 -5.32 18.04
C GLY A 254 -4.70 -4.98 18.15
N PHE A 255 -4.34 -3.84 18.77
CA PHE A 255 -2.96 -3.39 18.82
C PHE A 255 -2.62 -2.65 20.11
N GLU A 256 -1.48 -2.98 20.69
CA GLU A 256 -0.94 -2.31 21.86
C GLU A 256 0.59 -2.17 21.72
N TRP A 257 1.11 -0.96 21.96
CA TRP A 257 2.55 -0.77 22.07
C TRP A 257 3.06 -1.34 23.39
N ILE A 258 4.10 -2.16 23.34
CA ILE A 258 4.80 -2.59 24.57
C ILE A 258 5.60 -1.40 25.11
N ASN A 259 6.31 -0.71 24.23
CA ASN A 259 6.99 0.55 24.53
C ASN A 259 7.18 1.34 23.22
N ALA A 260 6.53 2.50 23.11
CA ALA A 260 6.61 3.34 21.92
C ALA A 260 7.75 4.39 21.98
N ASP A 261 8.45 4.51 23.11
CA ASP A 261 9.32 5.66 23.41
C ASP A 261 10.80 5.30 23.67
N ASP A 262 11.20 4.03 23.45
CA ASP A 262 12.60 3.62 23.65
C ASP A 262 13.49 3.98 22.45
N ALA A 263 13.58 5.28 22.16
CA ALA A 263 14.36 5.80 21.05
C ALA A 263 15.86 5.46 21.15
N ASP A 264 16.42 5.45 22.33
CA ASP A 264 17.84 5.18 22.54
C ASP A 264 18.25 3.78 22.10
N ARG A 265 17.34 2.81 22.20
CA ARG A 265 17.57 1.42 21.77
C ARG A 265 16.88 1.08 20.45
N SER A 266 16.07 1.99 19.90
CA SER A 266 15.24 1.75 18.70
C SER A 266 14.39 0.48 18.88
N THR A 267 13.74 0.33 20.03
CA THR A 267 12.80 -0.78 20.34
C THR A 267 11.37 -0.27 20.49
N TYR A 268 10.40 -1.13 20.12
CA TYR A 268 8.98 -0.80 20.06
C TYR A 268 8.14 -1.84 20.79
#